data_50710ce7fc4136041815653d29dc4da2
#
_entry.id   50710ce7fc4136041815653d29dc4da2
#
_cell.length_a   1.000
_cell.length_b   1.000
_cell.length_c   1.000
_cell.angle_alpha   90.00
_cell.angle_beta   90.00
_cell.angle_gamma   90.00
#
_symmetry.space_group_name_H-M   'P 1'
#
loop_
_entity.id
_entity.type
_entity.pdbx_description
1 polymer ?
#
loop_
_entity_poly.entity_id
_entity_poly.type
_entity_poly.pdbx_seq_one_letter_code
_entity_poly.pdbx_strand_id
1 'polypeptide(L)'
;MTLALLKGGLNPFDPKTVLLAKHAQHVVLIHFPIALFITAVAFDLVDHWTKGAGLKQAAYYNLLVAALATIPVLATGILAWQFQLEGQKLKGILLLHLVLACVSTVIIWLAWWLHFRAQRTSKALPSYRLPIELLGIVIVALTGHLGGFVSGVNGPG
;
A
#
# COMPACT_ATOMS: atom_id res chain seq x y z
N MET A 1 -37.85 10.65 -21.73
CA MET A 1 -36.47 10.29 -22.10
C MET A 1 -35.64 9.80 -20.91
N THR A 2 -36.22 9.15 -19.90
CA THR A 2 -35.57 8.87 -18.61
C THR A 2 -35.52 7.39 -18.21
N LEU A 3 -36.21 6.49 -18.92
CA LEU A 3 -36.19 5.04 -18.57
C LEU A 3 -35.18 4.19 -19.38
N ALA A 4 -34.61 4.71 -20.46
CA ALA A 4 -33.68 3.98 -21.30
C ALA A 4 -32.25 3.99 -20.75
N LEU A 5 -31.91 4.95 -19.87
CA LEU A 5 -30.60 5.07 -19.22
C LEU A 5 -30.42 4.08 -18.05
N LEU A 6 -31.49 3.44 -17.57
CA LEU A 6 -31.43 2.47 -16.47
C LEU A 6 -31.21 1.01 -16.94
N LYS A 7 -31.28 0.73 -18.25
CA LYS A 7 -31.08 -0.62 -18.80
C LYS A 7 -29.63 -1.01 -19.10
N GLY A 8 -28.69 -0.11 -18.90
CA GLY A 8 -27.23 -0.38 -18.99
C GLY A 8 -26.52 -0.22 -17.66
N GLY A 9 -27.22 -0.24 -16.53
CA GLY A 9 -26.64 -0.08 -15.21
C GLY A 9 -25.62 -1.16 -14.94
N LEU A 10 -24.36 -0.76 -14.74
CA LEU A 10 -23.29 -1.61 -14.23
C LEU A 10 -23.82 -2.31 -12.98
N ASN A 11 -24.03 -3.62 -13.04
CA ASN A 11 -24.37 -4.39 -11.85
C ASN A 11 -23.13 -4.42 -10.94
N PRO A 12 -23.13 -3.74 -9.77
CA PRO A 12 -21.97 -3.68 -8.89
C PRO A 12 -21.57 -5.05 -8.31
N PHE A 13 -22.44 -6.06 -8.43
CA PHE A 13 -22.21 -7.43 -8.00
C PHE A 13 -21.87 -8.38 -9.16
N ASP A 14 -21.80 -7.90 -10.40
CA ASP A 14 -21.32 -8.70 -11.51
C ASP A 14 -19.79 -8.90 -11.40
N PRO A 15 -19.30 -10.15 -11.23
CA PRO A 15 -17.88 -10.43 -11.09
C PRO A 15 -17.03 -9.88 -12.25
N LYS A 16 -17.57 -9.87 -13.48
CA LYS A 16 -16.86 -9.30 -14.63
C LYS A 16 -16.73 -7.80 -14.52
N THR A 17 -17.79 -7.10 -14.11
CA THR A 17 -17.77 -5.66 -13.89
C THR A 17 -16.79 -5.29 -12.78
N VAL A 18 -16.79 -6.03 -11.66
CA VAL A 18 -15.88 -5.80 -10.53
C VAL A 18 -14.41 -6.06 -10.94
N LEU A 19 -14.15 -7.14 -11.66
CA LEU A 19 -12.80 -7.50 -12.09
C LEU A 19 -12.27 -6.63 -13.23
N LEU A 20 -13.15 -6.16 -14.11
CA LEU A 20 -12.78 -5.36 -15.29
C LEU A 20 -13.01 -3.86 -15.09
N ALA A 21 -13.59 -3.44 -13.96
CA ALA A 21 -13.71 -2.02 -13.62
C ALA A 21 -12.32 -1.39 -13.51
N LYS A 22 -12.02 -0.55 -14.46
CA LYS A 22 -10.67 -0.04 -14.79
C LYS A 22 -9.87 0.54 -13.61
N HIS A 23 -10.50 0.95 -12.51
CA HIS A 23 -9.83 1.60 -11.38
C HIS A 23 -9.94 0.85 -10.05
N ALA A 24 -10.92 -0.06 -9.90
CA ALA A 24 -11.29 -0.58 -8.59
C ALA A 24 -10.19 -1.44 -7.95
N GLN A 25 -9.51 -2.27 -8.73
CA GLN A 25 -8.58 -3.26 -8.17
C GLN A 25 -7.35 -2.62 -7.51
N HIS A 26 -6.67 -1.72 -8.21
CA HIS A 26 -5.48 -1.06 -7.65
C HIS A 26 -5.84 -0.23 -6.42
N VAL A 27 -6.88 0.60 -6.51
CA VAL A 27 -7.34 1.46 -5.40
C VAL A 27 -7.75 0.66 -4.17
N VAL A 28 -8.41 -0.50 -4.35
CA VAL A 28 -8.77 -1.37 -3.22
C VAL A 28 -7.54 -2.05 -2.64
N LEU A 29 -6.66 -2.60 -3.48
CA LEU A 29 -5.52 -3.39 -3.04
C LEU A 29 -4.47 -2.56 -2.29
N ILE A 30 -4.27 -1.28 -2.62
CA ILE A 30 -3.30 -0.42 -1.94
C ILE A 30 -3.58 -0.26 -0.44
N HIS A 31 -4.85 -0.38 -0.01
CA HIS A 31 -5.21 -0.23 1.40
C HIS A 31 -4.63 -1.33 2.28
N PHE A 32 -4.42 -2.54 1.75
CA PHE A 32 -3.88 -3.66 2.52
C PHE A 32 -2.45 -3.40 3.00
N PRO A 33 -1.45 -3.15 2.13
CA PRO A 33 -0.09 -2.91 2.60
C PRO A 33 0.02 -1.64 3.44
N ILE A 34 -0.77 -0.59 3.15
CA ILE A 34 -0.79 0.66 3.93
C ILE A 34 -1.26 0.40 5.35
N ALA A 35 -2.45 -0.20 5.50
CA ALA A 35 -3.04 -0.45 6.82
C ALA A 35 -2.20 -1.40 7.64
N LEU A 36 -1.73 -2.50 7.05
CA LEU A 36 -0.92 -3.51 7.73
C LEU A 36 0.45 -2.96 8.15
N PHE A 37 1.08 -2.14 7.32
CA PHE A 37 2.35 -1.51 7.66
C PHE A 37 2.20 -0.52 8.83
N ILE A 38 1.20 0.36 8.78
CA ILE A 38 0.91 1.32 9.88
C ILE A 38 0.59 0.56 11.17
N THR A 39 -0.23 -0.49 11.10
CA THR A 39 -0.57 -1.32 12.27
C THR A 39 0.67 -2.02 12.84
N ALA A 40 1.54 -2.53 11.99
CA ALA A 40 2.78 -3.17 12.42
C ALA A 40 3.69 -2.20 13.17
N VAL A 41 3.88 -0.99 12.62
CA VAL A 41 4.69 0.04 13.27
C VAL A 41 4.07 0.48 14.60
N ALA A 42 2.74 0.60 14.67
CA ALA A 42 2.06 0.89 15.92
C ALA A 42 2.31 -0.20 16.98
N PHE A 43 2.22 -1.48 16.61
CA PHE A 43 2.52 -2.59 17.51
C PHE A 43 3.99 -2.58 17.96
N ASP A 44 4.92 -2.26 17.06
CA ASP A 44 6.34 -2.20 17.39
C ASP A 44 6.69 -1.04 18.33
N LEU A 45 6.04 0.11 18.14
CA LEU A 45 6.13 1.26 19.05
C LEU A 45 5.58 0.92 20.44
N VAL A 46 4.39 0.33 20.52
CA VAL A 46 3.80 -0.07 21.80
C VAL A 46 4.67 -1.09 22.51
N ASP A 47 5.16 -2.12 21.80
CA ASP A 47 6.05 -3.13 22.39
C ASP A 47 7.37 -2.50 22.90
N HIS A 48 7.89 -1.52 22.18
CA HIS A 48 9.09 -0.79 22.58
C HIS A 48 8.87 0.02 23.88
N TRP A 49 7.74 0.74 23.98
CA TRP A 49 7.43 1.58 25.16
C TRP A 49 7.02 0.75 26.39
N THR A 50 6.31 -0.33 26.18
CA THR A 50 5.82 -1.20 27.27
C THR A 50 6.83 -2.29 27.65
N LYS A 51 8.02 -2.28 27.04
CA LYS A 51 9.13 -3.22 27.29
C LYS A 51 8.71 -4.71 27.19
N GLY A 52 7.92 -5.02 26.17
CA GLY A 52 7.57 -6.40 25.86
C GLY A 52 6.10 -6.77 26.14
N ALA A 53 5.17 -5.98 25.63
CA ALA A 53 3.75 -6.33 25.63
C ALA A 53 3.39 -7.58 24.79
N GLY A 54 4.38 -8.25 24.20
CA GLY A 54 4.17 -9.43 23.34
C GLY A 54 3.69 -9.09 21.92
N LEU A 55 3.75 -7.84 21.52
CA LEU A 55 3.25 -7.38 20.22
C LEU A 55 4.25 -7.57 19.06
N LYS A 56 5.50 -7.96 19.35
CA LYS A 56 6.54 -8.23 18.32
C LYS A 56 6.08 -9.23 17.27
N GLN A 57 5.37 -10.27 17.70
CA GLN A 57 4.89 -11.31 16.79
C GLN A 57 3.78 -10.77 15.89
N ALA A 58 2.89 -9.95 16.45
CA ALA A 58 1.84 -9.27 15.67
C ALA A 58 2.45 -8.28 14.66
N ALA A 59 3.44 -7.48 15.08
CA ALA A 59 4.18 -6.60 14.17
C ALA A 59 4.83 -7.39 13.02
N TYR A 60 5.52 -8.49 13.34
CA TYR A 60 6.15 -9.35 12.33
C TYR A 60 5.17 -9.87 11.28
N TYR A 61 4.03 -10.44 11.69
CA TYR A 61 3.07 -10.98 10.73
C TYR A 61 2.38 -9.89 9.91
N ASN A 62 2.09 -8.74 10.50
CA ASN A 62 1.56 -7.61 9.75
C ASN A 62 2.57 -7.11 8.70
N LEU A 63 3.87 -7.02 9.04
CA LEU A 63 4.93 -6.67 8.09
C LEU A 63 5.05 -7.71 6.97
N LEU A 64 4.99 -9.01 7.29
CA LEU A 64 5.04 -10.07 6.30
C LEU A 64 3.89 -9.94 5.28
N VAL A 65 2.66 -9.82 5.78
CA VAL A 65 1.49 -9.71 4.91
C VAL A 65 1.51 -8.39 4.14
N ALA A 66 1.95 -7.28 4.77
CA ALA A 66 2.13 -6.01 4.08
C ALA A 66 3.14 -6.13 2.92
N ALA A 67 4.31 -6.75 3.16
CA ALA A 67 5.32 -6.97 2.14
C ALA A 67 4.79 -7.81 0.97
N LEU A 68 4.12 -8.93 1.25
CA LEU A 68 3.52 -9.78 0.22
C LEU A 68 2.41 -9.04 -0.56
N ALA A 69 1.61 -8.23 0.12
CA ALA A 69 0.54 -7.45 -0.51
C ALA A 69 1.08 -6.37 -1.47
N THR A 70 2.33 -5.92 -1.33
CA THR A 70 2.93 -4.98 -2.30
C THR A 70 3.05 -5.58 -3.70
N ILE A 71 3.17 -6.91 -3.83
CA ILE A 71 3.34 -7.59 -5.13
C ILE A 71 2.13 -7.37 -6.04
N PRO A 72 0.89 -7.75 -5.64
CA PRO A 72 -0.29 -7.48 -6.46
C PRO A 72 -0.57 -5.98 -6.62
N VAL A 73 -0.20 -5.14 -5.65
CA VAL A 73 -0.33 -3.68 -5.77
C VAL A 73 0.56 -3.15 -6.90
N LEU A 74 1.83 -3.54 -6.95
CA LEU A 74 2.73 -3.13 -8.04
C LEU A 74 2.22 -3.64 -9.39
N ALA A 75 1.80 -4.90 -9.48
CA ALA A 75 1.25 -5.47 -10.70
C ALA A 75 0.03 -4.68 -11.19
N THR A 76 -0.95 -4.43 -10.31
CA THR A 76 -2.15 -3.67 -10.67
C THR A 76 -1.86 -2.19 -10.96
N GLY A 77 -0.85 -1.60 -10.31
CA GLY A 77 -0.39 -0.23 -10.61
C GLY A 77 0.20 -0.11 -12.01
N ILE A 78 1.02 -1.08 -12.44
CA ILE A 78 1.56 -1.13 -13.81
C ILE A 78 0.43 -1.32 -14.82
N LEU A 79 -0.53 -2.21 -14.55
CA LEU A 79 -1.71 -2.40 -15.41
C LEU A 79 -2.56 -1.13 -15.48
N ALA A 80 -2.76 -0.44 -14.36
CA ALA A 80 -3.47 0.83 -14.33
C ALA A 80 -2.77 1.89 -15.18
N TRP A 81 -1.46 2.02 -15.08
CA TRP A 81 -0.68 2.92 -15.92
C TRP A 81 -0.80 2.58 -17.40
N GLN A 82 -0.67 1.31 -17.76
CA GLN A 82 -0.71 0.86 -19.17
C GLN A 82 -2.09 1.02 -19.81
N PHE A 83 -3.16 0.65 -19.09
CA PHE A 83 -4.51 0.54 -19.69
C PHE A 83 -5.45 1.68 -19.32
N GLN A 84 -5.21 2.38 -18.23
CA GLN A 84 -6.08 3.48 -17.79
C GLN A 84 -5.50 4.84 -18.13
N LEU A 85 -4.18 4.98 -17.97
CA LEU A 85 -3.44 6.18 -18.32
C LEU A 85 -2.81 6.08 -19.72
N GLU A 86 -3.22 5.07 -20.52
CA GLU A 86 -2.79 4.86 -21.90
C GLU A 86 -1.25 4.90 -22.07
N GLY A 87 -0.51 4.44 -21.05
CA GLY A 87 0.96 4.45 -21.07
C GLY A 87 1.57 5.85 -21.16
N GLN A 88 0.85 6.89 -20.69
CA GLN A 88 1.36 8.27 -20.78
C GLN A 88 2.75 8.40 -20.16
N LYS A 89 3.52 9.39 -20.65
CA LYS A 89 4.91 9.62 -20.21
C LYS A 89 4.96 9.84 -18.69
N LEU A 90 5.88 9.13 -18.04
CA LEU A 90 6.16 9.26 -16.60
C LEU A 90 6.82 10.62 -16.33
N LYS A 91 6.01 11.59 -15.90
CA LYS A 91 6.46 12.94 -15.51
C LYS A 91 5.55 13.54 -14.47
N GLY A 92 6.03 14.58 -13.78
CA GLY A 92 5.24 15.27 -12.75
C GLY A 92 4.77 14.36 -11.63
N ILE A 93 3.51 14.49 -11.26
CA ILE A 93 2.88 13.76 -10.14
C ILE A 93 2.91 12.24 -10.36
N LEU A 94 2.70 11.76 -11.59
CA LEU A 94 2.73 10.34 -11.92
C LEU A 94 4.11 9.73 -11.69
N LEU A 95 5.19 10.40 -12.11
CA LEU A 95 6.55 9.95 -11.85
C LEU A 95 6.86 9.95 -10.34
N LEU A 96 6.48 11.02 -9.65
CA LEU A 96 6.71 11.14 -8.20
C LEU A 96 5.96 10.04 -7.44
N HIS A 97 4.69 9.78 -7.79
CA HIS A 97 3.92 8.66 -7.21
C HIS A 97 4.61 7.32 -7.44
N LEU A 98 5.07 7.04 -8.66
CA LEU A 98 5.78 5.79 -8.96
C LEU A 98 7.06 5.64 -8.13
N VAL A 99 7.89 6.69 -8.05
CA VAL A 99 9.13 6.67 -7.25
C VAL A 99 8.82 6.41 -5.78
N LEU A 100 7.84 7.13 -5.21
CA LEU A 100 7.45 6.93 -3.80
C LEU A 100 6.83 5.55 -3.57
N ALA A 101 6.09 4.99 -4.52
CA ALA A 101 5.56 3.64 -4.42
C ALA A 101 6.69 2.58 -4.39
N CYS A 102 7.72 2.74 -5.22
CA CYS A 102 8.90 1.88 -5.19
C CYS A 102 9.66 2.02 -3.85
N VAL A 103 9.88 3.25 -3.38
CA VAL A 103 10.54 3.50 -2.09
C VAL A 103 9.72 2.92 -0.93
N SER A 104 8.39 3.12 -0.91
CA SER A 104 7.50 2.50 0.08
C SER A 104 7.63 0.99 0.11
N THR A 105 7.64 0.36 -1.07
CA THR A 105 7.81 -1.09 -1.20
C THR A 105 9.13 -1.54 -0.59
N VAL A 106 10.24 -0.89 -0.94
CA VAL A 106 11.57 -1.22 -0.40
C VAL A 106 11.59 -1.08 1.13
N ILE A 107 11.00 -0.02 1.68
CA ILE A 107 10.95 0.19 3.13
C ILE A 107 10.12 -0.89 3.83
N ILE A 108 8.97 -1.26 3.29
CA ILE A 108 8.11 -2.33 3.86
C ILE A 108 8.87 -3.66 3.87
N TRP A 109 9.54 -4.01 2.77
CA TRP A 109 10.35 -5.23 2.69
C TRP A 109 11.56 -5.19 3.63
N LEU A 110 12.22 -4.05 3.76
CA LEU A 110 13.34 -3.86 4.68
C LEU A 110 12.89 -4.01 6.14
N ALA A 111 11.77 -3.37 6.52
CA ALA A 111 11.19 -3.50 7.86
C ALA A 111 10.87 -4.97 8.18
N TRP A 112 10.16 -5.66 7.28
CA TRP A 112 9.92 -7.09 7.44
C TRP A 112 11.21 -7.90 7.57
N TRP A 113 12.20 -7.66 6.71
CA TRP A 113 13.47 -8.40 6.72
C TRP A 113 14.24 -8.21 8.02
N LEU A 114 14.25 -7.01 8.61
CA LEU A 114 14.86 -6.75 9.92
C LEU A 114 14.23 -7.59 11.03
N HIS A 115 12.90 -7.67 11.06
CA HIS A 115 12.16 -8.50 12.00
C HIS A 115 12.40 -10.00 11.76
N PHE A 116 12.38 -10.45 10.50
CA PHE A 116 12.67 -11.83 10.12
C PHE A 116 14.08 -12.25 10.56
N ARG A 117 15.07 -11.40 10.30
CA ARG A 117 16.46 -11.66 10.68
C ARG A 117 16.61 -11.73 12.21
N ALA A 118 16.00 -10.83 12.95
CA ALA A 118 16.03 -10.84 14.41
C ALA A 118 15.43 -12.13 14.99
N GLN A 119 14.29 -12.58 14.46
CA GLN A 119 13.67 -13.85 14.85
C GLN A 119 14.57 -15.05 14.54
N ARG A 120 15.15 -15.12 13.34
CA ARG A 120 16.01 -16.23 12.92
C ARG A 120 17.30 -16.33 13.74
N THR A 121 17.85 -15.21 14.17
CA THR A 121 19.11 -15.18 14.92
C THR A 121 18.91 -15.08 16.43
N SER A 122 17.67 -15.07 16.91
CA SER A 122 17.32 -14.85 18.33
C SER A 122 17.98 -13.59 18.92
N LYS A 123 18.24 -12.58 18.08
CA LYS A 123 18.84 -11.31 18.48
C LYS A 123 17.76 -10.25 18.71
N ALA A 124 18.13 -9.26 19.53
CA ALA A 124 17.28 -8.07 19.69
C ALA A 124 17.10 -7.33 18.36
N LEU A 125 15.93 -6.76 18.16
CA LEU A 125 15.66 -5.87 17.01
C LEU A 125 16.60 -4.64 17.09
N PRO A 126 17.19 -4.22 15.97
CA PRO A 126 18.08 -3.08 15.96
C PRO A 126 17.34 -1.77 16.27
N SER A 127 17.94 -0.88 17.03
CA SER A 127 17.32 0.39 17.44
C SER A 127 16.98 1.31 16.25
N TYR A 128 17.75 1.22 15.17
CA TYR A 128 17.53 2.01 13.95
C TYR A 128 16.30 1.59 13.13
N ARG A 129 15.61 0.50 13.51
CA ARG A 129 14.37 0.09 12.83
C ARG A 129 13.26 1.14 12.97
N LEU A 130 13.06 1.68 14.18
CA LEU A 130 11.98 2.64 14.44
C LEU A 130 12.07 3.90 13.57
N PRO A 131 13.23 4.58 13.44
CA PRO A 131 13.38 5.66 12.49
C PRO A 131 13.02 5.28 11.05
N ILE A 132 13.42 4.07 10.59
CA ILE A 132 13.10 3.58 9.24
C ILE A 132 11.58 3.39 9.09
N GLU A 133 10.93 2.77 10.07
CA GLU A 133 9.50 2.51 10.08
C GLU A 133 8.67 3.80 10.13
N LEU A 134 9.07 4.76 10.96
CA LEU A 134 8.42 6.08 11.04
C LEU A 134 8.58 6.88 9.74
N LEU A 135 9.78 6.88 9.16
CA LEU A 135 9.99 7.45 7.83
C LEU A 135 9.12 6.75 6.78
N GLY A 136 9.00 5.43 6.89
CA GLY A 136 8.14 4.62 6.04
C GLY A 136 6.67 5.05 6.10
N ILE A 137 6.13 5.33 7.28
CA ILE A 137 4.76 5.85 7.44
C ILE A 137 4.57 7.14 6.64
N VAL A 138 5.51 8.09 6.77
CA VAL A 138 5.44 9.37 6.05
C VAL A 138 5.45 9.14 4.53
N ILE A 139 6.35 8.29 4.04
CA ILE A 139 6.48 8.00 2.61
C ILE A 139 5.23 7.27 2.08
N VAL A 140 4.72 6.28 2.81
CA VAL A 140 3.49 5.55 2.45
C VAL A 140 2.29 6.50 2.41
N ALA A 141 2.15 7.41 3.38
CA ALA A 141 1.09 8.41 3.41
C ALA A 141 1.16 9.36 2.21
N LEU A 142 2.37 9.86 1.89
CA LEU A 142 2.60 10.70 0.71
C LEU A 142 2.30 9.95 -0.60
N THR A 143 2.68 8.67 -0.69
CA THR A 143 2.40 7.82 -1.84
C THR A 143 0.89 7.67 -2.05
N GLY A 144 0.15 7.39 -0.97
CA GLY A 144 -1.32 7.30 -1.00
C GLY A 144 -1.98 8.62 -1.40
N HIS A 145 -1.50 9.73 -0.84
CA HIS A 145 -1.99 11.06 -1.18
C HIS A 145 -1.82 11.39 -2.67
N LEU A 146 -0.63 11.15 -3.23
CA LEU A 146 -0.38 11.35 -4.66
C LEU A 146 -1.18 10.38 -5.53
N GLY A 147 -1.40 9.16 -5.07
CA GLY A 147 -2.29 8.19 -5.74
C GLY A 147 -3.72 8.72 -5.89
N GLY A 148 -4.23 9.42 -4.87
CA GLY A 148 -5.51 10.12 -4.94
C GLY A 148 -5.59 11.17 -6.05
N PHE A 149 -4.52 11.94 -6.28
CA PHE A 149 -4.46 12.87 -7.42
C PHE A 149 -4.37 12.15 -8.76
N VAL A 150 -3.54 11.10 -8.86
CA VAL A 150 -3.39 10.32 -10.11
C VAL A 150 -4.71 9.62 -10.49
N SER A 151 -5.48 9.15 -9.51
CA SER A 151 -6.78 8.52 -9.74
C SER A 151 -7.93 9.50 -9.99
N GLY A 152 -7.70 10.81 -9.83
CA GLY A 152 -8.71 11.85 -9.98
C GLY A 152 -9.63 12.05 -8.75
N VAL A 153 -9.42 11.29 -7.67
CA VAL A 153 -10.23 11.43 -6.44
C VAL A 153 -9.98 12.77 -5.75
N ASN A 154 -8.75 13.27 -5.78
CA ASN A 154 -8.35 14.54 -5.17
C ASN A 154 -8.23 15.69 -6.21
N GLY A 155 -8.75 15.52 -7.41
CA GLY A 155 -8.76 16.58 -8.41
C GLY A 155 -9.71 17.73 -8.03
N PRO A 156 -9.48 18.96 -8.53
CA PRO A 156 -10.48 20.01 -8.41
C PRO A 156 -11.74 19.55 -9.13
N GLY A 157 -12.89 19.58 -8.41
CA GLY A 157 -14.21 19.24 -8.93
C GLY A 157 -14.69 20.25 -9.97
#